data_4be8410ce008cda7b9e457b0df22b987
#
_entry.id   4be8410ce008cda7b9e457b0df22b987
#
_cell.length_a   1.000
_cell.length_b   1.000
_cell.length_c   1.000
_cell.angle_alpha   90.00
_cell.angle_beta   90.00
_cell.angle_gamma   90.00
#
_symmetry.space_group_name_H-M   'P 1'
#
loop_
_entity.id
_entity.type
_entity.pdbx_description
1 polymer ?
#
loop_
_entity_poly.entity_id
_entity_poly.type
_entity_poly.pdbx_seq_one_letter_code
_entity_poly.pdbx_strand_id
1 'polypeptide(L)'
;LVGSEMCIRDSMYAEFAEQAKAEGFTQIAALFEAVGAIEKEHEARYRKLLANIEDECVFSKDGDVIWECANCGHIVIGKKAPEVCPVCQHPQSYFQVKAENY
;
A
#
# COMPACT_ATOMS: atom_id res chain seq x y z
N LEU A 1 -1.78 -3.39 -11.41
CA LEU A 1 -2.28 -2.47 -10.37
C LEU A 1 -1.63 -1.09 -10.44
N VAL A 2 -0.31 -1.00 -10.43
CA VAL A 2 0.39 0.30 -10.52
C VAL A 2 0.05 1.02 -11.84
N GLY A 3 0.06 0.32 -12.96
CA GLY A 3 -0.31 0.90 -14.27
C GLY A 3 -1.77 1.32 -14.34
N SER A 4 -2.68 0.57 -13.71
CA SER A 4 -4.09 0.90 -13.63
C SER A 4 -4.32 2.19 -12.83
N GLU A 5 -3.69 2.34 -11.67
CA GLU A 5 -3.79 3.56 -10.85
C GLU A 5 -3.22 4.79 -11.56
N MET A 6 -2.14 4.65 -12.30
CA MET A 6 -1.58 5.73 -13.13
C MET A 6 -2.56 6.19 -14.21
N CYS A 7 -3.17 5.25 -14.95
CA CYS A 7 -4.18 5.56 -15.97
C CYS A 7 -5.40 6.26 -15.39
N ILE A 8 -5.93 5.78 -14.27
CA ILE A 8 -7.09 6.34 -13.58
C ILE A 8 -6.80 7.78 -13.17
N ARG A 9 -5.64 8.03 -12.53
CA ARG A 9 -5.25 9.36 -12.08
C ARG A 9 -4.96 10.31 -13.23
N ASP A 10 -4.07 9.91 -14.16
CA ASP A 10 -3.49 10.82 -15.15
C ASP A 10 -4.41 11.06 -16.34
N SER A 11 -5.26 10.11 -16.70
CA SER A 11 -6.13 10.22 -17.86
C SER A 11 -7.59 10.41 -17.46
N MET A 12 -8.18 9.45 -16.78
CA MET A 12 -9.63 9.41 -16.55
C MET A 12 -10.12 10.59 -15.69
N TYR A 13 -9.61 10.74 -14.49
CA TYR A 13 -10.10 11.78 -13.58
C TYR A 13 -9.66 13.18 -14.00
N ALA A 14 -8.46 13.32 -14.57
CA ALA A 14 -8.01 14.61 -15.09
C ALA A 14 -8.92 15.09 -16.25
N GLU A 15 -9.26 14.21 -17.19
CA GLU A 15 -10.16 14.52 -18.30
C GLU A 15 -11.58 14.82 -17.81
N PHE A 16 -12.09 14.07 -16.85
CA PHE A 16 -13.40 14.33 -16.26
C PHE A 16 -13.45 15.68 -15.56
N ALA A 17 -12.41 16.07 -14.85
CA ALA A 17 -12.32 17.36 -14.20
C ALA A 17 -12.34 18.50 -15.22
N GLU A 18 -11.56 18.40 -16.30
CA GLU A 18 -11.52 19.39 -17.36
C GLU A 18 -12.88 19.52 -18.07
N GLN A 19 -13.51 18.40 -18.38
CA GLN A 19 -14.84 18.39 -19.01
C GLN A 19 -15.90 19.01 -18.09
N ALA A 20 -15.89 18.67 -16.82
CA ALA A 20 -16.81 19.24 -15.84
C ALA A 20 -16.64 20.75 -15.70
N LYS A 21 -15.40 21.26 -15.71
CA LYS A 21 -15.11 22.70 -15.73
C LYS A 21 -15.68 23.37 -16.98
N ALA A 22 -15.46 22.78 -18.15
CA ALA A 22 -15.94 23.31 -19.43
C ALA A 22 -17.48 23.39 -19.49
N GLU A 23 -18.17 22.47 -18.82
CA GLU A 23 -19.62 22.42 -18.74
C GLU A 23 -20.20 23.25 -17.58
N GLY A 24 -19.36 23.89 -16.78
CA GLY A 24 -19.77 24.74 -15.65
C GLY A 24 -20.03 24.00 -14.33
N PHE A 25 -19.70 22.72 -14.26
CA PHE A 25 -19.88 21.92 -13.04
C PHE A 25 -18.66 22.01 -12.14
N THR A 26 -18.42 23.16 -11.54
CA THR A 26 -17.19 23.44 -10.77
C THR A 26 -17.03 22.56 -9.54
N GLN A 27 -18.11 22.23 -8.83
CA GLN A 27 -18.06 21.35 -7.67
C GLN A 27 -17.73 19.91 -8.05
N ILE A 28 -18.28 19.43 -9.15
CA ILE A 28 -17.99 18.09 -9.68
C ILE A 28 -16.55 18.03 -10.17
N ALA A 29 -16.05 19.08 -10.84
CA ALA A 29 -14.66 19.16 -11.25
C ALA A 29 -13.70 19.06 -10.05
N ALA A 30 -13.97 19.80 -8.98
CA ALA A 30 -13.18 19.73 -7.74
C ALA A 30 -13.20 18.33 -7.12
N LEU A 31 -14.34 17.64 -7.19
CA LEU A 31 -14.45 16.27 -6.72
C LEU A 31 -13.57 15.30 -7.54
N PHE A 32 -13.58 15.41 -8.86
CA PHE A 32 -12.73 14.60 -9.72
C PHE A 32 -11.24 14.85 -9.47
N GLU A 33 -10.84 16.10 -9.23
CA GLU A 33 -9.46 16.43 -8.86
C GLU A 33 -9.08 15.82 -7.51
N ALA A 34 -9.97 15.88 -6.53
CA ALA A 34 -9.73 15.28 -5.21
C ALA A 34 -9.61 13.77 -5.28
N VAL A 35 -10.45 13.09 -6.04
CA VAL A 35 -10.37 11.64 -6.26
C VAL A 35 -9.08 11.27 -6.99
N GLY A 36 -8.68 12.05 -7.99
CA GLY A 36 -7.40 11.85 -8.68
C GLY A 36 -6.19 11.93 -7.73
N ALA A 37 -6.25 12.81 -6.74
CA ALA A 37 -5.22 12.89 -5.71
C ALA A 37 -5.18 11.64 -4.81
N ILE A 38 -6.35 11.07 -4.49
CA ILE A 38 -6.44 9.79 -3.74
C ILE A 38 -5.83 8.65 -4.56
N GLU A 39 -6.12 8.59 -5.85
CA GLU A 39 -5.54 7.55 -6.74
C GLU A 39 -4.01 7.65 -6.80
N LYS A 40 -3.46 8.84 -6.68
CA LYS A 40 -2.01 9.03 -6.57
C LYS A 40 -1.43 8.37 -5.32
N GLU A 41 -2.13 8.44 -4.20
CA GLU A 41 -1.73 7.76 -2.96
C GLU A 41 -1.84 6.23 -3.10
N HIS A 42 -2.87 5.73 -3.79
CA HIS A 42 -2.99 4.31 -4.13
C HIS A 42 -1.81 3.83 -4.97
N GLU A 43 -1.45 4.58 -6.01
CA GLU A 43 -0.28 4.28 -6.85
C GLU A 43 0.99 4.22 -6.01
N ALA A 44 1.24 5.20 -5.16
CA ALA A 44 2.43 5.26 -4.31
C ALA A 44 2.51 4.04 -3.39
N ARG A 45 1.38 3.59 -2.84
CA ARG A 45 1.29 2.38 -2.04
C ARG A 45 1.65 1.12 -2.83
N TYR A 46 1.08 0.95 -4.02
CA TYR A 46 1.37 -0.19 -4.87
C TYR A 46 2.83 -0.22 -5.33
N ARG A 47 3.43 0.93 -5.62
CA ARG A 47 4.86 1.03 -5.95
C ARG A 47 5.75 0.57 -4.80
N LYS A 48 5.42 0.93 -3.57
CA LYS A 48 6.13 0.45 -2.37
C LYS A 48 6.01 -1.06 -2.20
N LEU A 49 4.82 -1.60 -2.38
CA LEU A 49 4.60 -3.05 -2.29
C LEU A 49 5.37 -3.80 -3.36
N LEU A 50 5.38 -3.29 -4.58
CA LEU A 50 6.15 -3.87 -5.68
C LEU A 50 7.66 -3.83 -5.39
N ALA A 51 8.18 -2.68 -4.94
CA ALA A 51 9.59 -2.54 -4.57
C ALA A 51 10.00 -3.53 -3.49
N ASN A 52 9.15 -3.75 -2.47
CA ASN A 52 9.41 -4.74 -1.43
C ASN A 52 9.57 -6.15 -2.00
N ILE A 53 8.79 -6.51 -3.01
CA ILE A 53 8.91 -7.82 -3.69
C ILE A 53 10.19 -7.88 -4.51
N GLU A 54 10.48 -6.88 -5.32
CA GLU A 54 11.66 -6.81 -6.19
C GLU A 54 12.97 -6.80 -5.39
N ASP A 55 13.00 -6.10 -4.26
CA ASP A 55 14.15 -5.98 -3.37
C ASP A 55 14.25 -7.12 -2.35
N GLU A 56 13.33 -8.08 -2.41
CA GLU A 56 13.28 -9.24 -1.50
C GLU A 56 13.22 -8.83 -0.02
N CYS A 57 12.52 -7.73 0.29
CA CYS A 57 12.44 -7.19 1.64
C CYS A 57 11.04 -7.22 2.26
N VAL A 58 10.13 -8.06 1.74
CA VAL A 58 8.81 -8.25 2.35
C VAL A 58 8.94 -8.78 3.79
N PHE A 59 9.78 -9.79 3.99
CA PHE A 59 10.01 -10.43 5.30
C PHE A 59 11.40 -10.16 5.87
N SER A 60 12.14 -9.20 5.31
CA SER A 60 13.46 -8.81 5.75
C SER A 60 13.63 -7.29 5.62
N LYS A 61 14.14 -6.65 6.66
CA LYS A 61 14.35 -5.20 6.70
C LYS A 61 15.81 -4.87 7.01
N ASP A 62 16.22 -3.63 6.73
CA ASP A 62 17.59 -3.17 6.97
C ASP A 62 17.93 -3.06 8.45
N GLY A 63 16.94 -2.76 9.29
CA GLY A 63 17.08 -2.64 10.74
C GLY A 63 16.16 -3.61 11.48
N ASP A 64 16.29 -3.64 12.79
CA ASP A 64 15.41 -4.43 13.63
C ASP A 64 14.00 -3.82 13.62
N VAL A 65 13.02 -4.66 13.37
CA VAL A 65 11.60 -4.32 13.44
C VAL A 65 10.86 -5.34 14.30
N ILE A 66 9.66 -4.96 14.72
CA ILE A 66 8.79 -5.87 15.47
C ILE A 66 7.95 -6.64 14.46
N TRP A 67 8.16 -7.95 14.39
CA TRP A 67 7.35 -8.87 13.58
C TRP A 67 6.25 -9.47 14.44
N GLU A 68 5.05 -9.54 13.89
CA GLU A 68 3.89 -10.12 14.55
C GLU A 68 3.28 -11.20 13.68
N CYS A 69 3.03 -12.37 14.27
CA CYS A 69 2.28 -13.44 13.60
C CYS A 69 0.79 -13.09 13.56
N ALA A 70 0.24 -12.93 12.37
CA ALA A 70 -1.17 -12.59 12.20
C ALA A 70 -2.13 -13.69 12.68
N ASN A 71 -1.67 -14.91 12.88
CA ASN A 71 -2.50 -16.00 13.39
C ASN A 71 -2.56 -16.02 14.94
N CYS A 72 -1.41 -16.05 15.61
CA CYS A 72 -1.38 -16.23 17.09
C CYS A 72 -0.93 -14.99 17.86
N GLY A 73 -0.44 -13.95 17.18
CA GLY A 73 0.05 -12.74 17.84
C GLY A 73 1.49 -12.84 18.38
N HIS A 74 2.22 -13.93 18.12
CA HIS A 74 3.59 -14.06 18.57
C HIS A 74 4.47 -12.93 18.01
N ILE A 75 5.29 -12.36 18.88
CA ILE A 75 6.16 -11.22 18.56
C ILE A 75 7.63 -11.68 18.47
N VAL A 76 8.29 -11.23 17.42
CA VAL A 76 9.74 -11.40 17.23
C VAL A 76 10.36 -10.06 16.86
N ILE A 77 11.47 -9.71 17.47
CA ILE A 77 12.22 -8.49 17.14
C ILE A 77 13.48 -8.90 16.38
N GLY A 78 13.70 -8.29 15.22
CA GLY A 78 14.86 -8.54 14.39
C GLY A 78 14.69 -8.05 12.97
N LYS A 79 15.71 -8.28 12.15
CA LYS A 79 15.71 -7.84 10.75
C LYS A 79 14.87 -8.72 9.85
N LYS A 80 14.66 -9.97 10.20
CA LYS A 80 13.97 -10.97 9.38
C LYS A 80 12.87 -11.67 10.17
N ALA A 81 11.71 -11.84 9.54
CA ALA A 81 10.64 -12.66 10.08
C ALA A 81 11.04 -14.14 10.11
N PRO A 82 10.65 -14.91 11.13
CA PRO A 82 10.88 -16.35 11.16
C PRO A 82 10.27 -17.07 9.95
N GLU A 83 10.93 -18.12 9.47
CA GLU A 83 10.39 -18.94 8.38
C GLU A 83 9.13 -19.72 8.79
N VAL A 84 9.07 -20.08 10.08
CA VAL A 84 7.93 -20.76 10.70
C VAL A 84 7.71 -20.12 12.08
N CYS A 85 6.46 -19.83 12.41
CA CYS A 85 6.12 -19.35 13.74
C CYS A 85 6.40 -20.43 14.79
N PRO A 86 7.25 -20.17 15.82
CA PRO A 86 7.58 -21.17 16.81
C PRO A 86 6.43 -21.54 17.74
N VAL A 87 5.37 -20.73 17.76
CA VAL A 87 4.20 -20.95 18.64
C VAL A 87 3.10 -21.73 17.92
N CYS A 88 2.67 -21.27 16.74
CA CYS A 88 1.53 -21.85 16.04
C CYS A 88 1.87 -22.63 14.77
N GLN A 89 3.15 -22.71 14.41
CA GLN A 89 3.67 -23.46 13.25
C GLN A 89 3.19 -22.95 11.87
N HIS A 90 2.63 -21.77 11.80
CA HIS A 90 2.28 -21.16 10.52
C HIS A 90 3.52 -20.63 9.79
N PRO A 91 3.52 -20.61 8.45
CA PRO A 91 4.68 -20.18 7.67
C PRO A 91 4.94 -18.68 7.76
N GLN A 92 6.10 -18.24 7.29
CA GLN A 92 6.58 -16.85 7.30
C GLN A 92 5.55 -15.87 6.71
N SER A 93 4.74 -16.30 5.76
CA SER A 93 3.69 -15.49 5.13
C SER A 93 2.64 -14.95 6.12
N TYR A 94 2.57 -15.51 7.32
CA TYR A 94 1.70 -15.03 8.41
C TYR A 94 2.33 -13.88 9.21
N PHE A 95 3.62 -13.59 9.02
CA PHE A 95 4.26 -12.48 9.70
C PHE A 95 4.09 -11.15 8.96
N GLN A 96 3.91 -10.11 9.73
CA GLN A 96 3.88 -8.73 9.26
C GLN A 96 4.65 -7.84 10.23
N VAL A 97 5.11 -6.68 9.77
CA VAL A 97 5.62 -5.67 10.68
C VAL A 97 4.44 -5.20 11.53
N LYS A 98 4.62 -5.24 12.85
CA LYS A 98 3.55 -4.88 13.79
C LYS A 98 3.09 -3.45 13.56
N ALA A 99 1.80 -3.27 13.36
CA ALA A 99 1.19 -1.95 13.28
C ALA A 99 0.83 -1.46 14.69
N GLU A 100 1.19 -0.21 14.98
CA GLU A 100 0.86 0.46 16.25
C GLU A 100 0.32 1.86 15.92
N ASN A 101 -0.80 1.88 15.22
CA ASN A 101 -1.45 3.11 14.76
C ASN A 101 -2.61 3.57 15.64
N TYR A 102 -2.61 3.14 16.88
CA TYR A 102 -3.58 3.48 17.91
C TYR A 102 -2.95 4.28 19.04
#